data_be7215b838f0563e6ea618281e059ee6
#
_entry.id   be7215b838f0563e6ea618281e059ee6
#
_cell.length_a   1.000
_cell.length_b   1.000
_cell.length_c   1.000
_cell.angle_alpha   90.00
_cell.angle_beta   90.00
_cell.angle_gamma   90.00
#
_symmetry.space_group_name_H-M   'P 1'
#
loop_
_entity.id
_entity.type
_entity.pdbx_description
1 polymer ?
#
loop_
_entity_poly.entity_id
_entity_poly.type
_entity_poly.pdbx_seq_one_letter_code
_entity_poly.pdbx_strand_id
1 'polypeptide(L)'
;MEPIGARLLASGRIEAAQLEWALERQRAVGGYVGQHLIDAGFITRSEFYAALAEHWELTPRDLVAHPPAPELLAELDPETTVELGWVACELTAGGVVVATAVRPAEELVAEVEEQFPGRSITFVACTRRDLDGVALTVRRDFRPVAEDTRRPGGVRVRPVHYVLVALLGVLALACGILLPLGVVAAAVLVTSFVFLAGAAVQAVSGLSALAPPPEVRRRPVHSDDAQLPVYTVLMQVAGGEPAVRAALEGLARHDYPSARLDAVLLVSDDDQATLDGVRRVGPPEWVRVARVPAAERDEPILALDHGLTLARGRYVVAYALDEVPAADQLRQAVAAFEADLAAGLAGGDQSPAPVVGLRAARRADGDGRSHFSRMTEVDEALDLGRLSGDRGRADEVTSVHFNMRLLRRHGGFALATDGDLGDGPRVEHLDSISVRAEDPGLVRWTDARARANVRAMRGAFSGGLPASEVARRLLTPAMFLAYPVTIVGALLAAVRGEGEHSRLAERVAWLGIGEAAIVLGMAVLVAAVSLFDQRGWRAAFDALALPAHWALHSVATWVALLAVLTPSRRSGDRA
;
A
#
# COMPACT_ATOMS: atom_id res chain seq x y z
N MET A 1 28.64 -32.28 -19.03
CA MET A 1 29.18 -30.91 -19.20
C MET A 1 29.61 -30.40 -17.83
N GLU A 2 30.70 -29.68 -17.74
CA GLU A 2 31.22 -29.11 -16.51
C GLU A 2 30.23 -28.04 -15.98
N PRO A 3 29.89 -28.02 -14.68
CA PRO A 3 29.02 -26.99 -14.11
C PRO A 3 29.62 -25.58 -14.28
N ILE A 4 28.80 -24.55 -14.48
CA ILE A 4 29.25 -23.16 -14.65
C ILE A 4 30.14 -22.69 -13.49
N GLY A 5 29.84 -23.10 -12.25
CA GLY A 5 30.65 -22.75 -11.07
C GLY A 5 32.06 -23.31 -11.14
N ALA A 6 32.25 -24.54 -11.62
CA ALA A 6 33.57 -25.12 -11.81
C ALA A 6 34.38 -24.37 -12.90
N ARG A 7 33.72 -23.94 -13.96
CA ARG A 7 34.36 -23.15 -15.03
C ARG A 7 34.76 -21.74 -14.57
N LEU A 8 33.92 -21.10 -13.73
CA LEU A 8 34.26 -19.82 -13.11
C LEU A 8 35.51 -19.95 -12.22
N LEU A 9 35.58 -21.04 -11.45
CA LEU A 9 36.74 -21.36 -10.62
C LEU A 9 38.00 -21.63 -11.50
N ALA A 10 37.85 -22.45 -12.52
CA ALA A 10 38.97 -22.78 -13.43
C ALA A 10 39.50 -21.57 -14.20
N SER A 11 38.62 -20.60 -14.52
CA SER A 11 39.01 -19.34 -15.16
C SER A 11 39.54 -18.28 -14.17
N GLY A 12 39.61 -18.57 -12.88
CA GLY A 12 40.08 -17.65 -11.85
C GLY A 12 39.17 -16.46 -11.62
N ARG A 13 37.92 -16.50 -12.07
CA ARG A 13 36.93 -15.44 -11.87
C ARG A 13 36.31 -15.46 -10.46
N ILE A 14 36.38 -16.60 -9.78
CA ILE A 14 36.00 -16.79 -8.39
C ILE A 14 36.97 -17.69 -7.66
N GLU A 15 37.02 -17.64 -6.35
CA GLU A 15 37.81 -18.52 -5.50
C GLU A 15 37.01 -19.77 -5.09
N ALA A 16 37.72 -20.83 -4.66
CA ALA A 16 37.07 -22.07 -4.23
C ALA A 16 36.13 -21.88 -3.05
N ALA A 17 36.52 -21.05 -2.06
CA ALA A 17 35.68 -20.73 -0.91
C ALA A 17 34.40 -19.97 -1.30
N GLN A 18 34.46 -19.11 -2.32
CA GLN A 18 33.32 -18.38 -2.84
C GLN A 18 32.31 -19.31 -3.55
N LEU A 19 32.83 -20.27 -4.29
CA LEU A 19 31.99 -21.29 -4.94
C LEU A 19 31.33 -22.19 -3.91
N GLU A 20 32.07 -22.65 -2.91
CA GLU A 20 31.55 -23.48 -1.81
C GLU A 20 30.43 -22.76 -1.05
N TRP A 21 30.67 -21.50 -0.68
CA TRP A 21 29.66 -20.64 -0.05
C TRP A 21 28.41 -20.51 -0.92
N ALA A 22 28.55 -20.26 -2.23
CA ALA A 22 27.42 -20.11 -3.14
C ALA A 22 26.63 -21.42 -3.30
N LEU A 23 27.30 -22.57 -3.33
CA LEU A 23 26.66 -23.89 -3.39
C LEU A 23 25.95 -24.23 -2.08
N GLU A 24 26.52 -23.90 -0.92
CA GLU A 24 25.85 -24.05 0.37
C GLU A 24 24.61 -23.16 0.43
N ARG A 25 24.74 -21.91 -0.01
CA ARG A 25 23.61 -20.97 -0.08
C ARG A 25 22.52 -21.47 -1.01
N GLN A 26 22.89 -22.03 -2.17
CA GLN A 26 21.94 -22.64 -3.10
C GLN A 26 21.19 -23.84 -2.47
N ARG A 27 21.88 -24.67 -1.69
CA ARG A 27 21.23 -25.78 -0.97
C ARG A 27 20.28 -25.28 0.11
N ALA A 28 20.65 -24.22 0.82
CA ALA A 28 19.87 -23.68 1.92
C ALA A 28 18.62 -22.92 1.46
N VAL A 29 18.74 -22.09 0.41
CA VAL A 29 17.68 -21.16 0.01
C VAL A 29 17.15 -21.37 -1.42
N GLY A 30 17.70 -22.31 -2.15
CA GLY A 30 17.40 -22.52 -3.58
C GLY A 30 18.02 -21.42 -4.47
N GLY A 31 17.50 -21.26 -5.69
CA GLY A 31 18.01 -20.29 -6.65
C GLY A 31 19.19 -20.80 -7.47
N TYR A 32 19.91 -19.90 -8.14
CA TYR A 32 21.02 -20.23 -9.03
C TYR A 32 22.36 -19.84 -8.40
N VAL A 33 23.36 -20.69 -8.53
CA VAL A 33 24.73 -20.42 -8.04
C VAL A 33 25.26 -19.07 -8.52
N GLY A 34 25.05 -18.75 -9.81
CA GLY A 34 25.45 -17.46 -10.37
C GLY A 34 24.81 -16.27 -9.70
N GLN A 35 23.53 -16.38 -9.33
CA GLN A 35 22.83 -15.33 -8.60
C GLN A 35 23.45 -15.10 -7.21
N HIS A 36 23.76 -16.17 -6.48
CA HIS A 36 24.39 -16.06 -5.16
C HIS A 36 25.79 -15.45 -5.23
N LEU A 37 26.56 -15.79 -6.28
CA LEU A 37 27.89 -15.22 -6.52
C LEU A 37 27.82 -13.71 -6.80
N ILE A 38 26.85 -13.28 -7.62
CA ILE A 38 26.62 -11.87 -7.94
C ILE A 38 26.13 -11.09 -6.73
N ASP A 39 25.14 -11.62 -6.01
CA ASP A 39 24.54 -10.98 -4.82
C ASP A 39 25.57 -10.81 -3.68
N ALA A 40 26.52 -11.72 -3.56
CA ALA A 40 27.63 -11.62 -2.62
C ALA A 40 28.76 -10.68 -3.09
N GLY A 41 28.69 -10.16 -4.32
CA GLY A 41 29.73 -9.32 -4.90
C GLY A 41 31.02 -10.08 -5.26
N PHE A 42 30.99 -11.41 -5.34
CA PHE A 42 32.16 -12.22 -5.68
C PHE A 42 32.47 -12.16 -7.18
N ILE A 43 31.49 -11.89 -8.01
CA ILE A 43 31.60 -11.68 -9.44
C ILE A 43 30.63 -10.60 -9.89
N THR A 44 31.00 -9.79 -10.86
CA THR A 44 30.09 -8.83 -11.45
C THR A 44 29.10 -9.51 -12.42
N ARG A 45 27.94 -8.88 -12.62
CA ARG A 45 26.94 -9.36 -13.59
C ARG A 45 27.53 -9.54 -14.98
N SER A 46 28.29 -8.56 -15.48
CA SER A 46 28.91 -8.60 -16.81
C SER A 46 29.92 -9.74 -16.96
N GLU A 47 30.73 -10.00 -15.91
CA GLU A 47 31.67 -11.12 -15.92
C GLU A 47 30.97 -12.48 -15.91
N PHE A 48 29.86 -12.60 -15.14
CA PHE A 48 29.06 -13.82 -15.11
C PHE A 48 28.42 -14.10 -16.49
N TYR A 49 27.85 -13.05 -17.14
CA TYR A 49 27.27 -13.19 -18.49
C TYR A 49 28.31 -13.63 -19.53
N ALA A 50 29.49 -13.01 -19.50
CA ALA A 50 30.55 -13.39 -20.39
C ALA A 50 30.95 -14.86 -20.16
N ALA A 51 31.07 -15.31 -18.92
CA ALA A 51 31.36 -16.69 -18.59
C ALA A 51 30.27 -17.67 -19.04
N LEU A 52 29.00 -17.29 -18.89
CA LEU A 52 27.87 -18.10 -19.32
C LEU A 52 27.81 -18.24 -20.83
N ALA A 53 28.03 -17.15 -21.54
CA ALA A 53 28.09 -17.13 -23.01
C ALA A 53 29.24 -17.96 -23.54
N GLU A 54 30.44 -17.82 -22.99
CA GLU A 54 31.59 -18.67 -23.30
C GLU A 54 31.31 -20.15 -23.02
N HIS A 55 30.57 -20.45 -21.95
CA HIS A 55 30.20 -21.82 -21.55
C HIS A 55 29.24 -22.48 -22.54
N TRP A 56 28.37 -21.72 -23.16
CA TRP A 56 27.41 -22.21 -24.17
C TRP A 56 27.85 -21.96 -25.61
N GLU A 57 28.99 -21.35 -25.80
CA GLU A 57 29.51 -20.95 -27.14
C GLU A 57 28.55 -19.96 -27.83
N LEU A 58 27.91 -19.09 -27.06
CA LEU A 58 26.97 -18.09 -27.52
C LEU A 58 27.53 -16.67 -27.31
N THR A 59 26.96 -15.69 -27.99
CA THR A 59 27.19 -14.27 -27.70
C THR A 59 26.29 -13.81 -26.53
N PRO A 60 26.80 -13.05 -25.53
CA PRO A 60 25.96 -12.50 -24.47
C PRO A 60 25.10 -11.36 -25.00
N ARG A 61 23.86 -11.28 -24.53
CA ARG A 61 22.96 -10.16 -24.80
C ARG A 61 22.34 -9.69 -23.51
N ASP A 62 22.55 -8.42 -23.18
CA ASP A 62 21.89 -7.75 -22.07
C ASP A 62 20.51 -7.28 -22.54
N LEU A 63 19.44 -7.92 -22.04
CA LEU A 63 18.06 -7.61 -22.41
C LEU A 63 17.55 -6.32 -21.74
N VAL A 64 18.26 -5.76 -20.77
CA VAL A 64 17.96 -4.45 -20.18
C VAL A 64 18.48 -3.33 -21.07
N ALA A 65 19.72 -3.50 -21.58
CA ALA A 65 20.33 -2.53 -22.50
C ALA A 65 19.75 -2.64 -23.93
N HIS A 66 19.43 -3.87 -24.36
CA HIS A 66 18.94 -4.19 -25.72
C HIS A 66 17.66 -5.03 -25.60
N PRO A 67 16.52 -4.43 -25.22
CA PRO A 67 15.28 -5.15 -25.04
C PRO A 67 14.78 -5.77 -26.35
N PRO A 68 13.96 -6.84 -26.29
CA PRO A 68 13.28 -7.39 -27.45
C PRO A 68 12.38 -6.37 -28.12
N ALA A 69 12.20 -6.52 -29.45
CA ALA A 69 11.32 -5.66 -30.22
C ALA A 69 9.86 -5.73 -29.70
N PRO A 70 9.19 -4.57 -29.51
CA PRO A 70 7.83 -4.54 -28.94
C PRO A 70 6.82 -5.38 -29.74
N GLU A 71 7.00 -5.47 -31.05
CA GLU A 71 6.12 -6.22 -31.94
C GLU A 71 6.21 -7.74 -31.65
N LEU A 72 7.41 -8.24 -31.37
CA LEU A 72 7.63 -9.65 -31.00
C LEU A 72 7.11 -9.95 -29.60
N LEU A 73 7.18 -8.99 -28.70
CA LEU A 73 6.65 -9.12 -27.36
C LEU A 73 5.12 -9.17 -27.32
N ALA A 74 4.45 -8.52 -28.27
CA ALA A 74 3.00 -8.46 -28.33
C ALA A 74 2.35 -9.82 -28.70
N GLU A 75 3.09 -10.70 -29.35
CA GLU A 75 2.61 -12.02 -29.81
C GLU A 75 2.97 -13.16 -28.84
N LEU A 76 3.78 -12.88 -27.81
CA LEU A 76 4.27 -13.88 -26.86
C LEU A 76 3.35 -14.03 -25.64
N ASP A 77 3.13 -15.29 -25.24
CA ASP A 77 2.62 -15.60 -23.90
C ASP A 77 3.78 -15.51 -22.88
N PRO A 78 3.70 -14.55 -21.92
CA PRO A 78 4.78 -14.33 -20.96
C PRO A 78 5.04 -15.51 -20.03
N GLU A 79 4.01 -16.30 -19.71
CA GLU A 79 4.15 -17.47 -18.82
C GLU A 79 4.92 -18.56 -19.52
N THR A 80 4.58 -18.84 -20.78
CA THR A 80 5.29 -19.78 -21.63
C THR A 80 6.74 -19.37 -21.82
N THR A 81 7.02 -18.10 -22.11
CA THR A 81 8.40 -17.58 -22.28
C THR A 81 9.28 -17.81 -21.04
N VAL A 82 8.73 -17.58 -19.83
CA VAL A 82 9.44 -17.81 -18.58
C VAL A 82 9.64 -19.30 -18.31
N GLU A 83 8.64 -20.14 -18.56
CA GLU A 83 8.74 -21.59 -18.35
C GLU A 83 9.76 -22.22 -19.28
N LEU A 84 9.73 -21.86 -20.55
CA LEU A 84 10.61 -22.41 -21.58
C LEU A 84 12.03 -21.84 -21.55
N GLY A 85 12.20 -20.66 -20.95
CA GLY A 85 13.53 -20.06 -20.73
C GLY A 85 14.12 -19.37 -21.93
N TRP A 86 13.30 -18.87 -22.89
CA TRP A 86 13.76 -18.13 -24.06
C TRP A 86 12.79 -17.03 -24.51
N VAL A 87 13.28 -16.09 -25.31
CA VAL A 87 12.49 -15.00 -25.92
C VAL A 87 13.05 -14.61 -27.29
N ALA A 88 12.19 -14.39 -28.28
CA ALA A 88 12.59 -13.78 -29.53
C ALA A 88 12.85 -12.28 -29.33
N CYS A 89 14.05 -11.85 -29.76
CA CYS A 89 14.49 -10.46 -29.53
C CYS A 89 14.40 -9.59 -30.78
N GLU A 90 14.67 -10.16 -31.95
CA GLU A 90 14.81 -9.38 -33.16
C GLU A 90 14.52 -10.25 -34.39
N LEU A 91 13.77 -9.71 -35.36
CA LEU A 91 13.61 -10.30 -36.67
C LEU A 91 14.59 -9.65 -37.64
N THR A 92 15.44 -10.46 -38.27
CA THR A 92 16.33 -10.04 -39.37
C THR A 92 15.74 -10.42 -40.72
N ALA A 93 16.30 -9.95 -41.81
CA ALA A 93 15.81 -10.22 -43.16
C ALA A 93 15.67 -11.73 -43.51
N GLY A 94 16.40 -12.61 -42.85
CA GLY A 94 16.35 -14.05 -43.08
C GLY A 94 16.31 -14.92 -41.82
N GLY A 95 16.22 -14.31 -40.63
CA GLY A 95 16.35 -15.06 -39.39
C GLY A 95 15.65 -14.42 -38.22
N VAL A 96 15.78 -15.08 -37.07
CA VAL A 96 15.33 -14.62 -35.77
C VAL A 96 16.45 -14.72 -34.74
N VAL A 97 16.64 -13.67 -33.93
CA VAL A 97 17.58 -13.70 -32.81
C VAL A 97 16.80 -14.07 -31.56
N VAL A 98 17.19 -15.14 -30.90
CA VAL A 98 16.51 -15.71 -29.72
C VAL A 98 17.45 -15.65 -28.52
N ALA A 99 17.07 -14.90 -27.48
CA ALA A 99 17.78 -14.91 -26.23
C ALA A 99 17.31 -16.10 -25.37
N THR A 100 18.24 -16.82 -24.79
CA THR A 100 17.98 -17.99 -23.98
C THR A 100 18.72 -17.95 -22.65
N ALA A 101 18.05 -18.34 -21.57
CA ALA A 101 18.61 -18.55 -20.24
C ALA A 101 18.85 -20.03 -19.93
N VAL A 102 18.61 -20.89 -20.90
CA VAL A 102 18.93 -22.32 -20.89
C VAL A 102 19.81 -22.66 -22.08
N ARG A 103 20.56 -23.73 -21.97
CA ARG A 103 21.37 -24.18 -23.11
C ARG A 103 20.46 -24.59 -24.28
N PRO A 104 20.70 -24.12 -25.51
CA PRO A 104 19.95 -24.60 -26.66
C PRO A 104 20.17 -26.12 -26.87
N ALA A 105 19.18 -26.91 -26.51
CA ALA A 105 19.09 -28.34 -26.79
C ALA A 105 18.20 -28.57 -28.01
N GLU A 106 18.19 -29.78 -28.57
CA GLU A 106 17.38 -30.09 -29.76
C GLU A 106 15.88 -29.78 -29.55
N GLU A 107 15.38 -29.99 -28.33
CA GLU A 107 14.00 -29.68 -27.95
C GLU A 107 13.68 -28.19 -28.07
N LEU A 108 14.56 -27.32 -27.55
CA LEU A 108 14.41 -25.88 -27.65
C LEU A 108 14.53 -25.39 -29.10
N VAL A 109 15.46 -25.97 -29.88
CA VAL A 109 15.61 -25.61 -31.28
C VAL A 109 14.34 -25.96 -32.06
N ALA A 110 13.80 -27.17 -31.86
CA ALA A 110 12.57 -27.61 -32.51
C ALA A 110 11.37 -26.73 -32.18
N GLU A 111 11.27 -26.31 -30.93
CA GLU A 111 10.21 -25.43 -30.45
C GLU A 111 10.28 -24.04 -31.09
N VAL A 112 11.49 -23.46 -31.16
CA VAL A 112 11.69 -22.15 -31.81
C VAL A 112 11.47 -22.27 -33.33
N GLU A 113 11.86 -23.41 -33.97
CA GLU A 113 11.58 -23.66 -35.39
C GLU A 113 10.07 -23.76 -35.67
N GLU A 114 9.30 -24.35 -34.76
CA GLU A 114 7.83 -24.42 -34.87
C GLU A 114 7.20 -23.03 -34.85
N GLN A 115 7.70 -22.12 -34.00
CA GLN A 115 7.20 -20.75 -33.93
C GLN A 115 7.69 -19.85 -35.07
N PHE A 116 8.89 -20.11 -35.65
CA PHE A 116 9.46 -19.31 -36.70
C PHE A 116 9.85 -20.17 -37.92
N PRO A 117 8.88 -20.82 -38.59
CA PRO A 117 9.17 -21.77 -39.64
C PRO A 117 9.92 -21.15 -40.82
N GLY A 118 11.01 -21.85 -41.25
CA GLY A 118 11.81 -21.45 -42.38
C GLY A 118 12.76 -20.25 -42.16
N ARG A 119 12.93 -19.81 -40.92
CA ARG A 119 13.89 -18.76 -40.54
C ARG A 119 15.17 -19.36 -39.95
N SER A 120 16.31 -18.75 -40.22
CA SER A 120 17.52 -19.11 -39.51
C SER A 120 17.47 -18.61 -38.05
N ILE A 121 17.81 -19.47 -37.10
CA ILE A 121 17.77 -19.14 -35.67
C ILE A 121 19.19 -18.80 -35.20
N THR A 122 19.35 -17.66 -34.56
CA THR A 122 20.58 -17.26 -33.89
C THR A 122 20.33 -17.15 -32.39
N PHE A 123 20.92 -18.04 -31.59
CA PHE A 123 20.84 -17.98 -30.14
C PHE A 123 21.85 -17.01 -29.54
N VAL A 124 21.42 -16.25 -28.53
CA VAL A 124 22.25 -15.40 -27.69
C VAL A 124 21.99 -15.73 -26.22
N ALA A 125 23.01 -15.66 -25.36
CA ALA A 125 22.87 -15.99 -23.95
C ALA A 125 22.34 -14.80 -23.15
N CYS A 126 21.32 -15.04 -22.34
CA CYS A 126 20.83 -14.10 -21.35
C CYS A 126 20.67 -14.78 -19.98
N THR A 127 20.38 -14.03 -18.92
CA THR A 127 20.06 -14.66 -17.64
C THR A 127 18.58 -14.96 -17.54
N ARG A 128 18.22 -15.92 -16.67
CA ARG A 128 16.83 -16.20 -16.32
C ARG A 128 16.12 -14.95 -15.81
N ARG A 129 16.83 -14.13 -15.04
CA ARG A 129 16.31 -12.87 -14.50
C ARG A 129 15.97 -11.86 -15.59
N ASP A 130 16.73 -11.80 -16.68
CA ASP A 130 16.39 -10.91 -17.78
C ASP A 130 15.17 -11.36 -18.53
N LEU A 131 15.03 -12.68 -18.75
CA LEU A 131 13.80 -13.25 -19.31
C LEU A 131 12.59 -12.95 -18.44
N ASP A 132 12.73 -13.13 -17.13
CA ASP A 132 11.70 -12.74 -16.19
C ASP A 132 11.38 -11.24 -16.31
N GLY A 133 12.37 -10.39 -16.50
CA GLY A 133 12.18 -8.94 -16.73
C GLY A 133 11.41 -8.65 -18.01
N VAL A 134 11.74 -9.36 -19.11
CA VAL A 134 11.04 -9.24 -20.39
C VAL A 134 9.60 -9.73 -20.29
N ALA A 135 9.37 -10.90 -19.70
CA ALA A 135 8.03 -11.46 -19.51
C ALA A 135 7.11 -10.50 -18.72
N LEU A 136 7.67 -9.70 -17.83
CA LEU A 136 6.94 -8.69 -17.07
C LEU A 136 6.56 -7.47 -17.91
N THR A 137 7.35 -7.10 -18.93
CA THR A 137 6.97 -6.02 -19.85
C THR A 137 5.83 -6.43 -20.78
N VAL A 138 5.65 -7.74 -21.01
CA VAL A 138 4.61 -8.33 -21.87
C VAL A 138 3.31 -8.59 -21.11
N ARG A 139 3.34 -8.78 -19.79
CA ARG A 139 2.12 -8.94 -18.96
C ARG A 139 1.26 -7.67 -18.93
N ARG A 140 1.05 -7.06 -20.10
CA ARG A 140 0.13 -5.94 -20.30
C ARG A 140 -1.35 -6.30 -20.08
N ASP A 141 -1.67 -7.60 -19.93
CA ASP A 141 -3.05 -8.05 -19.77
C ASP A 141 -3.60 -7.90 -18.35
N PHE A 142 -2.75 -7.72 -17.33
CA PHE A 142 -3.20 -7.13 -16.08
C PHE A 142 -3.31 -5.62 -16.30
N ARG A 143 -4.39 -5.18 -16.94
CA ARG A 143 -4.81 -3.78 -16.81
C ARG A 143 -5.40 -3.64 -15.42
N PRO A 144 -4.78 -2.84 -14.54
CA PRO A 144 -5.45 -2.45 -13.31
C PRO A 144 -6.82 -1.92 -13.72
N VAL A 145 -7.89 -2.40 -13.07
CA VAL A 145 -9.26 -1.93 -13.34
C VAL A 145 -9.35 -0.40 -13.25
N ALA A 146 -8.38 0.24 -12.58
CA ALA A 146 -8.18 1.68 -12.56
C ALA A 146 -7.95 2.34 -13.94
N GLU A 147 -7.46 1.62 -14.97
CA GLU A 147 -7.37 2.20 -16.32
C GLU A 147 -8.71 2.27 -17.03
N ASP A 148 -9.60 1.31 -16.80
CA ASP A 148 -10.91 1.23 -17.46
C ASP A 148 -11.99 2.02 -16.69
N THR A 149 -11.88 2.10 -15.37
CA THR A 149 -12.61 3.05 -14.54
C THR A 149 -11.77 4.30 -14.38
N ARG A 150 -11.59 5.10 -15.39
CA ARG A 150 -11.09 6.48 -15.26
C ARG A 150 -12.00 7.18 -14.25
N ARG A 151 -11.63 7.06 -12.98
CA ARG A 151 -12.27 7.85 -11.94
C ARG A 151 -12.17 9.30 -12.40
N PRO A 152 -13.28 10.02 -12.44
CA PRO A 152 -13.26 11.42 -12.85
C PRO A 152 -12.22 12.13 -11.99
N GLY A 153 -11.24 12.71 -12.63
CA GLY A 153 -9.97 13.26 -12.15
C GLY A 153 -9.91 13.54 -10.65
N GLY A 154 -8.91 12.99 -9.98
CA GLY A 154 -8.78 13.06 -8.53
C GLY A 154 -9.03 14.48 -8.01
N VAL A 155 -9.89 14.60 -7.01
CA VAL A 155 -10.14 15.93 -6.39
C VAL A 155 -8.89 16.28 -5.61
N ARG A 156 -8.13 17.23 -6.12
CA ARG A 156 -6.97 17.77 -5.42
C ARG A 156 -7.42 18.72 -4.33
N VAL A 157 -7.03 18.45 -3.11
CA VAL A 157 -7.10 19.40 -2.02
C VAL A 157 -6.11 20.54 -2.34
N ARG A 158 -6.60 21.77 -2.40
CA ARG A 158 -5.80 22.96 -2.72
C ARG A 158 -5.78 23.92 -1.53
N PRO A 159 -4.74 24.74 -1.36
CA PRO A 159 -4.69 25.73 -0.29
C PRO A 159 -5.91 26.65 -0.24
N VAL A 160 -6.53 26.94 -1.40
CA VAL A 160 -7.75 27.75 -1.47
C VAL A 160 -8.91 27.15 -0.67
N HIS A 161 -9.01 25.84 -0.54
CA HIS A 161 -10.08 25.21 0.23
C HIS A 161 -9.96 25.51 1.74
N TYR A 162 -8.73 25.61 2.27
CA TYR A 162 -8.50 26.03 3.66
C TYR A 162 -8.92 27.48 3.91
N VAL A 163 -8.62 28.37 2.96
CA VAL A 163 -9.07 29.77 3.03
C VAL A 163 -10.60 29.86 3.00
N LEU A 164 -11.25 29.07 2.12
CA LEU A 164 -12.72 29.01 2.06
C LEU A 164 -13.33 28.48 3.35
N VAL A 165 -12.74 27.46 3.98
CA VAL A 165 -13.20 26.95 5.30
C VAL A 165 -13.08 28.03 6.36
N ALA A 166 -11.98 28.77 6.41
CA ALA A 166 -11.81 29.88 7.34
C ALA A 166 -12.88 30.97 7.14
N LEU A 167 -13.15 31.35 5.87
CA LEU A 167 -14.18 32.33 5.53
C LEU A 167 -15.60 31.83 5.91
N LEU A 168 -15.90 30.55 5.66
CA LEU A 168 -17.16 29.94 6.07
C LEU A 168 -17.30 29.92 7.59
N GLY A 169 -16.23 29.66 8.33
CA GLY A 169 -16.21 29.72 9.79
C GLY A 169 -16.54 31.13 10.30
N VAL A 170 -15.94 32.16 9.73
CA VAL A 170 -16.24 33.58 10.06
C VAL A 170 -17.69 33.92 9.74
N LEU A 171 -18.18 33.50 8.56
CA LEU A 171 -19.57 33.72 8.15
C LEU A 171 -20.54 32.99 9.08
N ALA A 172 -20.28 31.74 9.44
CA ALA A 172 -21.11 30.96 10.37
C ALA A 172 -21.17 31.61 11.76
N LEU A 173 -20.05 32.13 12.25
CA LEU A 173 -19.99 32.88 13.50
C LEU A 173 -20.82 34.17 13.41
N ALA A 174 -20.67 34.96 12.35
CA ALA A 174 -21.47 36.16 12.12
C ALA A 174 -22.96 35.85 12.03
N CYS A 175 -23.36 34.81 11.30
CA CYS A 175 -24.73 34.34 11.24
C CYS A 175 -25.25 33.91 12.63
N GLY A 176 -24.45 33.19 13.39
CA GLY A 176 -24.79 32.78 14.75
C GLY A 176 -25.01 33.96 15.69
N ILE A 177 -24.33 35.10 15.48
CA ILE A 177 -24.52 36.35 16.23
C ILE A 177 -25.75 37.11 15.76
N LEU A 178 -26.02 37.16 14.46
CA LEU A 178 -27.03 38.01 13.85
C LEU A 178 -28.41 37.34 13.73
N LEU A 179 -28.46 36.02 13.59
CA LEU A 179 -29.73 35.28 13.42
C LEU A 179 -30.55 35.23 14.73
N PRO A 180 -31.89 35.11 14.63
CA PRO A 180 -32.75 34.86 15.79
C PRO A 180 -32.30 33.63 16.56
N LEU A 181 -32.33 33.71 17.89
CA LEU A 181 -31.88 32.64 18.79
C LEU A 181 -32.59 31.31 18.54
N GLY A 182 -33.87 31.34 18.16
CA GLY A 182 -34.62 30.13 17.78
C GLY A 182 -34.05 29.39 16.58
N VAL A 183 -33.50 30.14 15.59
CA VAL A 183 -32.84 29.55 14.43
C VAL A 183 -31.51 28.88 14.82
N VAL A 184 -30.73 29.55 15.67
CA VAL A 184 -29.49 28.99 16.22
C VAL A 184 -29.79 27.73 17.04
N ALA A 185 -30.81 27.76 17.88
CA ALA A 185 -31.25 26.60 18.66
C ALA A 185 -31.69 25.42 17.80
N ALA A 186 -32.44 25.68 16.72
CA ALA A 186 -32.85 24.63 15.78
C ALA A 186 -31.62 24.02 15.05
N ALA A 187 -30.68 24.86 14.63
CA ALA A 187 -29.45 24.39 14.02
C ALA A 187 -28.61 23.50 14.97
N VAL A 188 -28.48 23.92 16.23
CA VAL A 188 -27.81 23.10 17.27
C VAL A 188 -28.52 21.77 17.47
N LEU A 189 -29.84 21.73 17.58
CA LEU A 189 -30.59 20.48 17.76
C LEU A 189 -30.39 19.50 16.60
N VAL A 190 -30.44 19.99 15.36
CA VAL A 190 -30.21 19.14 14.16
C VAL A 190 -28.77 18.62 14.11
N THR A 191 -27.80 19.50 14.33
CA THR A 191 -26.38 19.11 14.31
C THR A 191 -26.01 18.21 15.48
N SER A 192 -26.60 18.40 16.66
CA SER A 192 -26.47 17.51 17.81
C SER A 192 -26.96 16.09 17.50
N PHE A 193 -28.09 15.96 16.82
CA PHE A 193 -28.61 14.65 16.44
C PHE A 193 -27.63 13.93 15.49
N VAL A 194 -27.11 14.63 14.47
CA VAL A 194 -26.12 14.07 13.53
C VAL A 194 -24.82 13.70 14.25
N PHE A 195 -24.37 14.57 15.14
CA PHE A 195 -23.17 14.36 15.93
C PHE A 195 -23.30 13.13 16.84
N LEU A 196 -24.39 13.00 17.59
CA LEU A 196 -24.64 11.86 18.47
C LEU A 196 -24.76 10.54 17.70
N ALA A 197 -25.46 10.55 16.56
CA ALA A 197 -25.56 9.37 15.72
C ALA A 197 -24.19 8.89 15.24
N GLY A 198 -23.34 9.80 14.77
CA GLY A 198 -21.97 9.48 14.35
C GLY A 198 -21.10 9.00 15.50
N ALA A 199 -21.20 9.67 16.64
CA ALA A 199 -20.45 9.32 17.84
C ALA A 199 -20.88 7.97 18.44
N ALA A 200 -22.18 7.64 18.40
CA ALA A 200 -22.67 6.33 18.82
C ALA A 200 -22.09 5.19 17.96
N VAL A 201 -22.04 5.38 16.63
CA VAL A 201 -21.40 4.41 15.73
C VAL A 201 -19.91 4.27 16.03
N GLN A 202 -19.22 5.38 16.28
CA GLN A 202 -17.80 5.33 16.66
C GLN A 202 -17.59 4.63 18.01
N ALA A 203 -18.44 4.90 19.00
CA ALA A 203 -18.37 4.25 20.31
C ALA A 203 -18.62 2.74 20.21
N VAL A 204 -19.63 2.31 19.46
CA VAL A 204 -19.90 0.87 19.24
C VAL A 204 -18.73 0.21 18.51
N SER A 205 -18.17 0.88 17.50
CA SER A 205 -16.99 0.39 16.80
C SER A 205 -15.76 0.28 17.71
N GLY A 206 -15.52 1.27 18.55
CA GLY A 206 -14.43 1.25 19.54
C GLY A 206 -14.63 0.19 20.62
N LEU A 207 -15.88 0.00 21.12
CA LEU A 207 -16.18 -1.05 22.08
C LEU A 207 -16.01 -2.47 21.49
N SER A 208 -16.33 -2.65 20.21
CA SER A 208 -16.07 -3.94 19.54
C SER A 208 -14.57 -4.26 19.41
N ALA A 209 -13.72 -3.23 19.39
CA ALA A 209 -12.26 -3.40 19.41
C ALA A 209 -11.72 -3.86 20.78
N LEU A 210 -12.50 -3.72 21.85
CA LEU A 210 -12.16 -4.22 23.18
C LEU A 210 -12.40 -5.74 23.32
N ALA A 211 -13.14 -6.34 22.38
CA ALA A 211 -13.20 -7.79 22.31
C ALA A 211 -11.77 -8.32 22.10
N PRO A 212 -11.31 -9.29 22.91
CA PRO A 212 -10.00 -9.87 22.70
C PRO A 212 -9.91 -10.30 21.24
N PRO A 213 -8.84 -9.94 20.53
CA PRO A 213 -8.65 -10.43 19.18
C PRO A 213 -8.82 -11.94 19.21
N PRO A 214 -9.52 -12.55 18.24
CA PRO A 214 -9.61 -14.00 18.18
C PRO A 214 -8.20 -14.52 18.36
N GLU A 215 -7.99 -15.48 19.28
CA GLU A 215 -6.66 -15.97 19.68
C GLU A 215 -5.81 -16.12 18.44
N VAL A 216 -4.97 -15.12 18.16
CA VAL A 216 -3.98 -15.18 17.11
C VAL A 216 -2.94 -16.14 17.65
N ARG A 217 -3.17 -17.44 17.42
CA ARG A 217 -2.18 -18.47 17.75
C ARG A 217 -0.90 -18.04 17.05
N ARG A 218 0.12 -17.69 17.83
CA ARG A 218 1.49 -17.54 17.29
C ARG A 218 1.78 -18.79 16.49
N ARG A 219 1.71 -18.67 15.19
CA ARG A 219 1.93 -19.80 14.29
C ARG A 219 3.43 -20.02 14.22
N PRO A 220 3.90 -21.26 14.21
CA PRO A 220 5.32 -21.52 14.08
C PRO A 220 5.81 -20.90 12.76
N VAL A 221 6.77 -20.00 12.86
CA VAL A 221 7.41 -19.38 11.71
C VAL A 221 8.27 -20.46 11.04
N HIS A 222 8.20 -20.56 9.72
CA HIS A 222 9.08 -21.45 8.96
C HIS A 222 10.55 -21.15 9.28
N SER A 223 11.24 -22.14 9.79
CA SER A 223 12.68 -22.06 10.08
C SER A 223 13.54 -22.42 8.86
N ASP A 224 12.95 -23.09 7.86
CA ASP A 224 13.66 -23.54 6.66
C ASP A 224 13.52 -22.53 5.53
N ASP A 225 14.61 -21.83 5.25
CA ASP A 225 14.71 -20.84 4.17
C ASP A 225 14.43 -21.43 2.78
N ALA A 226 14.67 -22.72 2.58
CA ALA A 226 14.46 -23.38 1.29
C ALA A 226 12.98 -23.52 0.92
N GLN A 227 12.09 -23.52 1.91
CA GLN A 227 10.64 -23.66 1.71
C GLN A 227 9.92 -22.32 1.55
N LEU A 228 10.61 -21.21 1.84
CA LEU A 228 10.00 -19.89 1.73
C LEU A 228 9.68 -19.54 0.26
N PRO A 229 8.46 -19.06 -0.03
CA PRO A 229 8.11 -18.62 -1.37
C PRO A 229 8.82 -17.30 -1.75
N VAL A 230 8.83 -16.95 -3.03
CA VAL A 230 9.25 -15.61 -3.44
C VAL A 230 8.23 -14.60 -2.90
N TYR A 231 8.75 -13.54 -2.27
CA TYR A 231 7.97 -12.44 -1.70
C TYR A 231 8.27 -11.14 -2.42
N THR A 232 7.25 -10.44 -2.91
CA THR A 232 7.44 -9.11 -3.51
C THR A 232 7.24 -8.00 -2.47
N VAL A 233 8.19 -7.06 -2.43
CA VAL A 233 8.08 -5.82 -1.65
C VAL A 233 8.05 -4.64 -2.61
N LEU A 234 6.99 -3.84 -2.56
CA LEU A 234 6.83 -2.63 -3.36
C LEU A 234 7.10 -1.42 -2.49
N MET A 235 7.93 -0.49 -2.96
CA MET A 235 8.21 0.77 -2.28
C MET A 235 8.19 1.93 -3.28
N GLN A 236 7.36 2.92 -3.04
CA GLN A 236 7.41 4.18 -3.78
C GLN A 236 8.51 5.07 -3.20
N VAL A 237 9.48 5.45 -4.03
CA VAL A 237 10.66 6.22 -3.61
C VAL A 237 10.69 7.56 -4.31
N ALA A 238 10.79 8.65 -3.53
CA ALA A 238 10.97 10.01 -3.99
C ALA A 238 11.82 10.77 -2.97
N GLY A 239 12.69 11.66 -3.45
CA GLY A 239 13.55 12.46 -2.56
C GLY A 239 15.06 12.27 -2.80
N GLY A 240 15.42 11.80 -3.99
CA GLY A 240 16.81 11.70 -4.42
C GLY A 240 17.59 10.54 -3.79
N GLU A 241 18.91 10.64 -3.80
CA GLU A 241 19.82 9.62 -3.28
C GLU A 241 19.57 9.23 -1.82
N PRO A 242 19.28 10.15 -0.87
CA PRO A 242 19.00 9.76 0.52
C PRO A 242 17.79 8.83 0.64
N ALA A 243 16.75 9.05 -0.16
CA ALA A 243 15.56 8.22 -0.16
C ALA A 243 15.86 6.80 -0.70
N VAL A 244 16.68 6.70 -1.74
CA VAL A 244 17.13 5.40 -2.27
C VAL A 244 17.93 4.62 -1.22
N ARG A 245 18.86 5.26 -0.51
CA ARG A 245 19.63 4.63 0.58
C ARG A 245 18.71 4.16 1.71
N ALA A 246 17.80 5.00 2.15
CA ALA A 246 16.84 4.64 3.19
C ALA A 246 15.96 3.44 2.78
N ALA A 247 15.50 3.38 1.54
CA ALA A 247 14.75 2.25 1.01
C ALA A 247 15.58 0.95 1.06
N LEU A 248 16.83 0.99 0.60
CA LEU A 248 17.71 -0.18 0.62
C LEU A 248 18.06 -0.64 2.03
N GLU A 249 18.29 0.29 2.95
CA GLU A 249 18.53 -0.01 4.36
C GLU A 249 17.28 -0.64 5.01
N GLY A 250 16.09 -0.14 4.69
CA GLY A 250 14.82 -0.72 5.14
C GLY A 250 14.64 -2.15 4.64
N LEU A 251 14.89 -2.38 3.36
CA LEU A 251 14.80 -3.71 2.74
C LEU A 251 15.82 -4.71 3.32
N ALA A 252 17.04 -4.24 3.62
CA ALA A 252 18.10 -5.10 4.19
C ALA A 252 17.83 -5.56 5.63
N ARG A 253 16.87 -4.94 6.33
CA ARG A 253 16.49 -5.33 7.71
C ARG A 253 15.58 -6.55 7.78
N HIS A 254 14.98 -6.97 6.66
CA HIS A 254 14.11 -8.13 6.65
C HIS A 254 14.88 -9.44 6.86
N ASP A 255 14.43 -10.24 7.81
CA ASP A 255 14.85 -11.63 7.97
C ASP A 255 14.16 -12.50 6.88
N TYR A 256 14.60 -12.29 5.64
CA TYR A 256 14.10 -13.03 4.49
C TYR A 256 15.23 -13.24 3.49
N PRO A 257 15.41 -14.45 2.92
CA PRO A 257 16.50 -14.70 1.98
C PRO A 257 16.43 -13.80 0.76
N SER A 258 17.52 -13.10 0.43
CA SER A 258 17.59 -12.21 -0.74
C SER A 258 17.24 -12.90 -2.06
N ALA A 259 17.60 -14.21 -2.19
CA ALA A 259 17.23 -15.03 -3.35
C ALA A 259 15.71 -15.28 -3.48
N ARG A 260 14.96 -15.08 -2.40
CA ARG A 260 13.49 -15.22 -2.32
C ARG A 260 12.79 -13.88 -2.18
N LEU A 261 13.53 -12.77 -2.16
CA LEU A 261 13.00 -11.42 -2.04
C LEU A 261 13.02 -10.72 -3.42
N ASP A 262 11.87 -10.26 -3.86
CA ASP A 262 11.68 -9.50 -5.07
C ASP A 262 11.28 -8.07 -4.69
N ALA A 263 12.27 -7.19 -4.48
CA ALA A 263 12.01 -5.80 -4.13
C ALA A 263 11.90 -4.94 -5.39
N VAL A 264 10.85 -4.10 -5.46
CA VAL A 264 10.62 -3.18 -6.57
C VAL A 264 10.50 -1.75 -6.05
N LEU A 265 11.46 -0.91 -6.39
CA LEU A 265 11.42 0.52 -6.13
C LEU A 265 10.66 1.23 -7.27
N LEU A 266 9.58 1.90 -6.93
CA LEU A 266 8.73 2.64 -7.86
C LEU A 266 9.16 4.11 -7.85
N VAL A 267 9.72 4.59 -8.95
CA VAL A 267 10.25 5.95 -9.09
C VAL A 267 9.52 6.66 -10.23
N SER A 268 9.03 7.87 -9.99
CA SER A 268 8.34 8.64 -11.02
C SER A 268 9.27 9.03 -12.18
N ASP A 269 8.78 8.96 -13.42
CA ASP A 269 9.54 9.28 -14.63
C ASP A 269 10.10 10.70 -14.65
N ASP A 270 9.42 11.65 -13.98
CA ASP A 270 9.82 13.05 -13.86
C ASP A 270 10.78 13.33 -12.69
N ASP A 271 11.02 12.36 -11.79
CA ASP A 271 11.94 12.51 -10.65
C ASP A 271 13.38 12.13 -11.01
N GLN A 272 14.02 13.00 -11.80
CA GLN A 272 15.41 12.80 -12.22
C GLN A 272 16.38 12.73 -11.04
N ALA A 273 16.12 13.45 -9.94
CA ALA A 273 16.98 13.43 -8.76
C ALA A 273 17.03 12.04 -8.12
N THR A 274 15.88 11.34 -8.03
CA THR A 274 15.82 9.97 -7.50
C THR A 274 16.39 8.96 -8.51
N LEU A 275 16.12 9.11 -9.80
CA LEU A 275 16.72 8.26 -10.85
C LEU A 275 18.26 8.36 -10.87
N ASP A 276 18.81 9.57 -10.71
CA ASP A 276 20.26 9.77 -10.59
C ASP A 276 20.82 9.21 -9.27
N GLY A 277 20.03 9.28 -8.19
CA GLY A 277 20.32 8.62 -6.93
C GLY A 277 20.44 7.10 -7.08
N VAL A 278 19.49 6.47 -7.80
CA VAL A 278 19.55 5.04 -8.13
C VAL A 278 20.83 4.67 -8.88
N ARG A 279 21.20 5.45 -9.89
CA ARG A 279 22.42 5.20 -10.67
C ARG A 279 23.69 5.30 -9.80
N ARG A 280 23.74 6.28 -8.88
CA ARG A 280 24.91 6.49 -8.00
C ARG A 280 25.02 5.46 -6.89
N VAL A 281 23.91 5.07 -6.30
CA VAL A 281 23.89 4.07 -5.24
C VAL A 281 24.13 2.67 -5.76
N GLY A 282 23.60 2.33 -6.96
CA GLY A 282 23.72 1.01 -7.55
C GLY A 282 23.03 -0.07 -6.71
N PRO A 283 21.68 -0.14 -6.71
CA PRO A 283 20.97 -1.14 -5.91
C PRO A 283 21.43 -2.56 -6.21
N PRO A 284 21.43 -3.49 -5.23
CA PRO A 284 21.75 -4.89 -5.47
C PRO A 284 20.76 -5.52 -6.44
N GLU A 285 21.17 -6.62 -7.11
CA GLU A 285 20.39 -7.23 -8.20
C GLU A 285 19.01 -7.76 -7.79
N TRP A 286 18.81 -8.07 -6.51
CA TRP A 286 17.50 -8.48 -6.00
C TRP A 286 16.53 -7.30 -5.81
N VAL A 287 17.00 -6.06 -6.05
CA VAL A 287 16.19 -4.85 -6.06
C VAL A 287 16.04 -4.37 -7.50
N ARG A 288 14.83 -4.30 -7.96
CA ARG A 288 14.48 -3.77 -9.28
C ARG A 288 13.96 -2.34 -9.14
N VAL A 289 14.18 -1.53 -10.17
CA VAL A 289 13.66 -0.17 -10.23
C VAL A 289 12.67 -0.11 -11.40
N ALA A 290 11.46 0.28 -11.09
CA ALA A 290 10.40 0.49 -12.07
C ALA A 290 10.08 1.98 -12.17
N ARG A 291 9.96 2.47 -13.40
CA ARG A 291 9.53 3.83 -13.67
C ARG A 291 8.01 3.87 -13.70
N VAL A 292 7.45 4.82 -12.97
CA VAL A 292 6.01 5.05 -12.87
C VAL A 292 5.69 6.32 -13.62
N PRO A 293 4.63 6.35 -14.46
CA PRO A 293 4.21 7.56 -15.16
C PRO A 293 4.03 8.74 -14.22
N ALA A 294 4.50 9.92 -14.62
CA ALA A 294 4.41 11.14 -13.80
C ALA A 294 2.96 11.49 -13.41
N ALA A 295 1.98 11.08 -14.21
CA ALA A 295 0.55 11.26 -13.92
C ALA A 295 0.08 10.44 -12.70
N GLU A 296 0.77 9.36 -12.35
CA GLU A 296 0.46 8.45 -11.23
C GLU A 296 1.23 8.80 -9.95
N ARG A 297 2.16 9.76 -10.03
CA ARG A 297 3.01 10.16 -8.90
C ARG A 297 2.23 10.54 -7.64
N ASP A 298 1.14 11.29 -7.82
CA ASP A 298 0.28 11.77 -6.73
C ASP A 298 -0.82 10.77 -6.35
N GLU A 299 -0.87 9.62 -7.01
CA GLU A 299 -1.85 8.55 -6.81
C GLU A 299 -1.13 7.25 -6.38
N PRO A 300 -0.80 7.09 -5.09
CA PRO A 300 0.02 5.97 -4.61
C PRO A 300 -0.52 4.59 -4.98
N ILE A 301 -1.85 4.44 -5.02
CA ILE A 301 -2.49 3.16 -5.37
C ILE A 301 -2.22 2.80 -6.83
N LEU A 302 -2.30 3.77 -7.76
CA LEU A 302 -2.00 3.52 -9.18
C LEU A 302 -0.54 3.16 -9.39
N ALA A 303 0.36 3.86 -8.68
CA ALA A 303 1.79 3.52 -8.70
C ALA A 303 2.05 2.10 -8.18
N LEU A 304 1.35 1.68 -7.11
CA LEU A 304 1.45 0.32 -6.59
C LEU A 304 0.85 -0.72 -7.54
N ASP A 305 -0.27 -0.42 -8.19
CA ASP A 305 -0.86 -1.28 -9.22
C ASP A 305 0.07 -1.42 -10.43
N HIS A 306 0.78 -0.35 -10.81
CA HIS A 306 1.86 -0.45 -11.79
C HIS A 306 2.97 -1.40 -11.31
N GLY A 307 3.41 -1.27 -10.06
CA GLY A 307 4.36 -2.19 -9.44
C GLY A 307 3.85 -3.63 -9.37
N LEU A 308 2.55 -3.82 -9.15
CA LEU A 308 1.92 -5.13 -9.10
C LEU A 308 2.02 -5.89 -10.44
N THR A 309 2.03 -5.17 -11.58
CA THR A 309 2.25 -5.79 -12.90
C THR A 309 3.64 -6.43 -12.99
N LEU A 310 4.62 -5.87 -12.27
CA LEU A 310 6.01 -6.30 -12.26
C LEU A 310 6.33 -7.30 -11.14
N ALA A 311 5.41 -7.53 -10.20
CA ALA A 311 5.61 -8.37 -9.03
C ALA A 311 5.67 -9.87 -9.38
N ARG A 312 6.63 -10.61 -8.79
CA ARG A 312 6.90 -12.02 -9.07
C ARG A 312 6.56 -12.95 -7.91
N GLY A 313 6.38 -12.38 -6.72
CA GLY A 313 6.16 -13.14 -5.50
C GLY A 313 4.81 -13.84 -5.48
N ARG A 314 4.74 -14.93 -4.72
CA ARG A 314 3.47 -15.54 -4.34
C ARG A 314 2.66 -14.61 -3.44
N TYR A 315 3.36 -13.80 -2.65
CA TYR A 315 2.81 -12.78 -1.77
C TYR A 315 3.42 -11.42 -2.10
N VAL A 316 2.70 -10.35 -1.80
CA VAL A 316 3.15 -8.98 -2.02
C VAL A 316 2.78 -8.10 -0.83
N VAL A 317 3.67 -7.17 -0.51
CA VAL A 317 3.43 -6.11 0.47
C VAL A 317 3.92 -4.79 -0.09
N ALA A 318 3.25 -3.70 0.26
CA ALA A 318 3.74 -2.35 0.02
C ALA A 318 4.19 -1.73 1.36
N TYR A 319 5.36 -1.09 1.37
CA TYR A 319 5.83 -0.30 2.51
C TYR A 319 6.03 1.15 2.11
N ALA A 320 5.74 2.06 3.04
CA ALA A 320 6.14 3.46 2.90
C ALA A 320 7.64 3.60 3.22
N LEU A 321 8.28 4.64 2.67
CA LEU A 321 9.70 4.89 2.86
C LEU A 321 10.08 5.14 4.34
N ASP A 322 9.15 5.72 5.09
CA ASP A 322 9.27 6.04 6.52
C ASP A 322 8.83 4.88 7.45
N GLU A 323 8.53 3.72 6.88
CA GLU A 323 8.00 2.57 7.61
C GLU A 323 9.07 1.51 7.83
N VAL A 324 9.22 1.09 9.07
CA VAL A 324 10.17 0.05 9.50
C VAL A 324 9.37 -1.15 10.01
N PRO A 325 9.14 -2.17 9.20
CA PRO A 325 8.47 -3.39 9.62
C PRO A 325 9.36 -4.23 10.55
N ALA A 326 8.73 -5.10 11.35
CA ALA A 326 9.46 -6.09 12.11
C ALA A 326 10.25 -7.01 11.17
N ALA A 327 11.48 -7.37 11.55
CA ALA A 327 12.39 -8.11 10.67
C ALA A 327 11.79 -9.44 10.17
N ASP A 328 11.05 -10.14 11.00
CA ASP A 328 10.42 -11.44 10.71
C ASP A 328 9.00 -11.32 10.12
N GLN A 329 8.52 -10.10 9.85
CA GLN A 329 7.12 -9.86 9.42
C GLN A 329 6.75 -10.62 8.15
N LEU A 330 7.65 -10.71 7.16
CA LEU A 330 7.41 -11.47 5.93
C LEU A 330 7.24 -12.97 6.21
N ARG A 331 8.05 -13.54 7.12
CA ARG A 331 7.93 -14.95 7.53
C ARG A 331 6.62 -15.22 8.26
N GLN A 332 6.22 -14.30 9.14
CA GLN A 332 4.93 -14.41 9.85
C GLN A 332 3.75 -14.36 8.88
N ALA A 333 3.80 -13.48 7.87
CA ALA A 333 2.78 -13.40 6.84
C ALA A 333 2.68 -14.70 6.02
N VAL A 334 3.82 -15.29 5.62
CA VAL A 334 3.85 -16.59 4.93
C VAL A 334 3.18 -17.66 5.77
N ALA A 335 3.59 -17.81 7.04
CA ALA A 335 3.02 -18.82 7.96
C ALA A 335 1.50 -18.65 8.14
N ALA A 336 1.02 -17.39 8.18
CA ALA A 336 -0.40 -17.09 8.31
C ALA A 336 -1.19 -17.47 7.04
N PHE A 337 -0.70 -17.14 5.85
CA PHE A 337 -1.34 -17.51 4.58
C PHE A 337 -1.35 -19.02 4.35
N GLU A 338 -0.26 -19.71 4.68
CA GLU A 338 -0.19 -21.17 4.50
C GLU A 338 -1.11 -21.90 5.45
N ALA A 339 -1.28 -21.39 6.67
CA ALA A 339 -2.22 -21.98 7.60
C ALA A 339 -3.68 -21.73 7.18
N ASP A 340 -4.02 -20.57 6.58
CA ASP A 340 -5.34 -20.33 6.01
C ASP A 340 -5.62 -21.29 4.84
N LEU A 341 -4.64 -21.47 3.96
CA LEU A 341 -4.75 -22.42 2.86
C LEU A 341 -4.96 -23.86 3.37
N ALA A 342 -4.21 -24.29 4.40
CA ALA A 342 -4.37 -25.62 5.00
C ALA A 342 -5.75 -25.79 5.66
N ALA A 343 -6.24 -24.76 6.34
CA ALA A 343 -7.59 -24.75 6.93
C ALA A 343 -8.68 -24.82 5.84
N GLY A 344 -8.51 -24.08 4.73
CA GLY A 344 -9.40 -24.12 3.58
C GLY A 344 -9.50 -25.51 2.95
N LEU A 345 -8.37 -26.20 2.81
CA LEU A 345 -8.33 -27.57 2.28
C LEU A 345 -8.99 -28.60 3.22
N ALA A 346 -8.90 -28.39 4.53
CA ALA A 346 -9.48 -29.28 5.53
C ALA A 346 -10.99 -29.10 5.75
N GLY A 347 -11.53 -27.89 5.49
CA GLY A 347 -12.92 -27.52 5.82
C GLY A 347 -13.97 -27.89 4.77
N GLY A 348 -13.58 -28.28 3.56
CA GLY A 348 -14.53 -28.59 2.46
C GLY A 348 -15.48 -27.42 2.16
N ASP A 349 -16.76 -27.70 1.86
CA ASP A 349 -17.79 -26.70 1.51
C ASP A 349 -18.14 -25.71 2.64
N GLN A 350 -17.71 -25.96 3.87
CA GLN A 350 -17.92 -25.06 5.02
C GLN A 350 -16.69 -24.18 5.32
N SER A 351 -15.68 -24.18 4.45
CA SER A 351 -14.50 -23.36 4.64
C SER A 351 -14.86 -21.86 4.57
N PRO A 352 -14.32 -21.06 5.49
CA PRO A 352 -14.49 -19.62 5.40
C PRO A 352 -13.86 -19.09 4.11
N ALA A 353 -14.34 -17.93 3.63
CA ALA A 353 -13.76 -17.29 2.45
C ALA A 353 -12.23 -17.11 2.63
N PRO A 354 -11.42 -17.28 1.57
CA PRO A 354 -9.98 -17.24 1.67
C PRO A 354 -9.46 -15.87 2.12
N VAL A 355 -8.36 -15.87 2.86
CA VAL A 355 -7.68 -14.65 3.28
C VAL A 355 -6.95 -14.04 2.07
N VAL A 356 -7.39 -12.86 1.64
CA VAL A 356 -6.75 -12.09 0.56
C VAL A 356 -5.60 -11.25 1.10
N GLY A 357 -5.73 -10.75 2.32
CA GLY A 357 -4.75 -9.85 2.93
C GLY A 357 -4.58 -10.06 4.42
N LEU A 358 -3.39 -9.71 4.90
CA LEU A 358 -3.00 -9.72 6.30
C LEU A 358 -2.47 -8.34 6.66
N ARG A 359 -3.07 -7.67 7.61
CA ARG A 359 -2.69 -6.32 8.02
C ARG A 359 -1.83 -6.36 9.28
N ALA A 360 -0.60 -5.86 9.20
CA ALA A 360 0.23 -5.62 10.36
C ALA A 360 -0.22 -4.35 11.10
N ALA A 361 -0.10 -4.35 12.43
CA ALA A 361 -0.34 -3.15 13.22
C ALA A 361 0.73 -2.11 12.94
N ARG A 362 0.35 -0.83 12.88
CA ARG A 362 1.29 0.28 12.72
C ARG A 362 1.42 1.03 14.03
N ARG A 363 2.64 1.42 14.34
CA ARG A 363 2.98 2.19 15.54
C ARG A 363 3.90 3.34 15.17
N ALA A 364 3.72 4.49 15.78
CA ALA A 364 4.69 5.58 15.66
C ALA A 364 5.99 5.23 16.38
N ASP A 365 7.15 5.66 15.85
CA ASP A 365 8.44 5.42 16.46
C ASP A 365 8.60 6.23 17.75
N GLY A 366 9.17 5.57 18.74
CA GLY A 366 9.67 6.18 19.98
C GLY A 366 8.61 6.65 20.96
N ASP A 367 9.01 7.51 21.89
CA ASP A 367 8.22 8.04 23.02
C ASP A 367 7.03 8.92 22.62
N GLY A 368 6.53 8.84 21.36
CA GLY A 368 5.39 9.61 20.87
C GLY A 368 5.58 11.10 21.09
N ARG A 369 6.74 11.65 20.72
CA ARG A 369 7.14 13.03 21.02
C ARG A 369 6.19 14.06 20.40
N SER A 370 5.60 13.76 19.24
CA SER A 370 4.66 14.66 18.60
C SER A 370 3.22 14.40 19.04
N HIS A 371 2.48 15.48 19.20
CA HIS A 371 1.04 15.43 19.42
C HIS A 371 0.31 14.68 18.30
N PHE A 372 0.71 14.88 17.04
CA PHE A 372 0.05 14.27 15.88
C PHE A 372 0.29 12.76 15.79
N SER A 373 1.48 12.28 16.09
CA SER A 373 1.75 10.84 16.17
C SER A 373 0.88 10.16 17.22
N ARG A 374 0.77 10.76 18.42
CA ARG A 374 -0.07 10.23 19.49
C ARG A 374 -1.55 10.21 19.12
N MET A 375 -2.03 11.29 18.48
CA MET A 375 -3.43 11.38 18.06
C MET A 375 -3.76 10.44 16.91
N THR A 376 -2.80 10.15 16.03
CA THR A 376 -2.99 9.14 14.98
C THR A 376 -3.19 7.75 15.60
N GLU A 377 -2.46 7.38 16.66
CA GLU A 377 -2.69 6.11 17.36
C GLU A 377 -4.05 6.07 18.07
N VAL A 378 -4.51 7.19 18.63
CA VAL A 378 -5.87 7.28 19.19
C VAL A 378 -6.92 7.13 18.10
N ASP A 379 -6.73 7.76 16.94
CA ASP A 379 -7.62 7.59 15.78
C ASP A 379 -7.65 6.12 15.32
N GLU A 380 -6.47 5.48 15.21
CA GLU A 380 -6.38 4.08 14.85
C GLU A 380 -7.03 3.17 15.89
N ALA A 381 -6.87 3.45 17.17
CA ALA A 381 -7.53 2.70 18.24
C ALA A 381 -9.07 2.86 18.17
N LEU A 382 -9.57 4.04 17.87
CA LEU A 382 -11.00 4.28 17.68
C LEU A 382 -11.55 3.68 16.37
N ASP A 383 -10.71 3.53 15.35
CA ASP A 383 -11.05 2.93 14.06
C ASP A 383 -10.85 1.40 14.05
N LEU A 384 -10.00 0.84 14.93
CA LEU A 384 -9.73 -0.61 15.02
C LEU A 384 -10.99 -1.45 15.25
N GLY A 385 -12.00 -0.90 15.94
CA GLY A 385 -13.29 -1.56 16.08
C GLY A 385 -14.02 -1.80 14.76
N ARG A 386 -13.71 -1.04 13.74
CA ARG A 386 -14.25 -1.24 12.38
C ARG A 386 -13.59 -2.39 11.65
N LEU A 387 -12.41 -2.81 12.07
CA LEU A 387 -11.64 -3.87 11.43
C LEU A 387 -12.18 -5.27 11.76
N SER A 388 -12.84 -5.45 12.89
CA SER A 388 -13.44 -6.75 13.25
C SER A 388 -14.71 -7.10 12.47
N GLY A 389 -15.28 -6.17 11.72
CA GLY A 389 -16.47 -6.40 10.89
C GLY A 389 -16.51 -5.57 9.62
N ASP A 390 -15.58 -4.64 9.45
CA ASP A 390 -15.59 -3.70 8.36
C ASP A 390 -14.34 -3.81 7.47
N ARG A 391 -14.57 -4.16 6.26
CA ARG A 391 -13.65 -4.35 5.16
C ARG A 391 -12.92 -3.04 4.88
N GLY A 392 -11.75 -2.93 5.48
CA GLY A 392 -10.65 -2.06 5.20
C GLY A 392 -10.92 -0.60 4.81
N ARG A 393 -10.44 0.32 5.61
CA ARG A 393 -10.16 1.67 5.11
C ARG A 393 -9.13 1.56 3.98
N ALA A 394 -9.57 1.95 2.80
CA ALA A 394 -8.81 1.95 1.57
C ALA A 394 -7.56 2.85 1.58
N ASP A 395 -7.32 3.58 2.64
CA ASP A 395 -6.39 4.70 2.64
C ASP A 395 -4.94 4.32 2.85
N GLU A 396 -4.68 3.11 3.33
CA GLU A 396 -3.31 2.69 3.61
C GLU A 396 -3.10 1.22 3.25
N VAL A 397 -2.61 1.04 2.05
CA VAL A 397 -2.20 -0.27 1.51
C VAL A 397 -0.87 -0.73 2.12
N THR A 398 -0.13 0.21 2.74
CA THR A 398 1.16 -0.09 3.36
C THR A 398 1.00 -0.97 4.58
N SER A 399 1.95 -1.86 4.81
CA SER A 399 1.93 -2.92 5.83
C SER A 399 0.74 -3.88 5.74
N VAL A 400 0.11 -3.97 4.55
CA VAL A 400 -0.84 -5.03 4.25
C VAL A 400 -0.19 -6.02 3.29
N HIS A 401 -0.09 -7.25 3.74
CA HIS A 401 0.44 -8.37 2.96
C HIS A 401 -0.70 -9.00 2.18
N PHE A 402 -0.53 -9.24 0.90
CA PHE A 402 -1.57 -9.80 0.05
C PHE A 402 -1.14 -11.12 -0.59
N ASN A 403 -2.09 -12.01 -0.75
CA ASN A 403 -1.95 -13.14 -1.66
C ASN A 403 -2.03 -12.61 -3.09
N MET A 404 -0.93 -12.70 -3.84
CA MET A 404 -0.80 -12.13 -5.19
C MET A 404 -1.90 -12.59 -6.14
N ARG A 405 -2.20 -13.89 -6.14
CA ARG A 405 -3.20 -14.47 -7.03
C ARG A 405 -4.60 -13.92 -6.75
N LEU A 406 -4.96 -13.82 -5.47
CA LEU A 406 -6.25 -13.28 -5.06
C LEU A 406 -6.33 -11.78 -5.33
N LEU A 407 -5.26 -11.02 -4.99
CA LEU A 407 -5.20 -9.59 -5.25
C LEU A 407 -5.40 -9.26 -6.74
N ARG A 408 -4.71 -9.99 -7.64
CA ARG A 408 -4.86 -9.81 -9.08
C ARG A 408 -6.24 -10.18 -9.60
N ARG A 409 -6.85 -11.25 -9.07
CA ARG A 409 -8.23 -11.63 -9.42
C ARG A 409 -9.26 -10.54 -9.06
N HIS A 410 -8.99 -9.82 -7.97
CA HIS A 410 -9.84 -8.72 -7.52
C HIS A 410 -9.44 -7.36 -8.12
N GLY A 411 -8.58 -7.33 -9.17
CA GLY A 411 -8.25 -6.13 -9.92
C GLY A 411 -7.21 -5.21 -9.30
N GLY A 412 -6.40 -5.71 -8.36
CA GLY A 412 -5.26 -5.00 -7.77
C GLY A 412 -5.59 -4.25 -6.49
N PHE A 413 -4.67 -3.36 -6.09
CA PHE A 413 -4.78 -2.59 -4.86
C PHE A 413 -5.98 -1.63 -4.87
N ALA A 414 -6.34 -1.08 -6.02
CA ALA A 414 -7.45 -0.14 -6.14
C ALA A 414 -8.78 -0.75 -5.69
N LEU A 415 -9.07 -2.00 -6.08
CA LEU A 415 -10.30 -2.70 -5.66
C LEU A 415 -10.20 -3.31 -4.27
N ALA A 416 -9.03 -3.83 -3.89
CA ALA A 416 -8.80 -4.33 -2.53
C ALA A 416 -9.00 -3.25 -1.47
N THR A 417 -8.81 -1.97 -1.86
CA THR A 417 -8.98 -0.82 -0.99
C THR A 417 -10.40 -0.25 -0.96
N ASP A 418 -11.23 -0.50 -1.97
CA ASP A 418 -12.60 0.02 -2.01
C ASP A 418 -13.58 -0.74 -1.09
N GLY A 419 -13.12 -1.78 -0.40
CA GLY A 419 -13.88 -2.49 0.63
C GLY A 419 -15.04 -3.32 0.10
N ASP A 420 -15.24 -3.39 -1.20
CA ASP A 420 -16.36 -4.10 -1.83
C ASP A 420 -15.91 -5.46 -2.39
N LEU A 421 -15.34 -6.28 -1.50
CA LEU A 421 -15.02 -7.67 -1.84
C LEU A 421 -16.26 -8.59 -1.79
N GLY A 422 -17.47 -8.04 -1.60
CA GLY A 422 -18.73 -8.79 -1.49
C GLY A 422 -18.69 -9.80 -0.32
N ASP A 423 -19.40 -10.93 -0.44
CA ASP A 423 -19.26 -12.09 0.46
C ASP A 423 -17.96 -12.87 0.19
N GLY A 424 -16.97 -12.19 -0.40
CA GLY A 424 -15.71 -12.70 -0.91
C GLY A 424 -14.58 -12.73 0.10
N PRO A 425 -13.32 -12.67 -0.37
CA PRO A 425 -12.12 -12.87 0.43
C PRO A 425 -11.98 -11.83 1.54
N ARG A 426 -11.36 -12.24 2.65
CA ARG A 426 -11.24 -11.45 3.89
C ARG A 426 -9.83 -10.93 4.10
N VAL A 427 -9.73 -9.80 4.81
CA VAL A 427 -8.46 -9.26 5.33
C VAL A 427 -8.43 -9.53 6.83
N GLU A 428 -7.38 -10.18 7.30
CA GLU A 428 -7.16 -10.52 8.72
C GLU A 428 -6.03 -9.70 9.33
N HIS A 429 -5.89 -9.76 10.64
CA HIS A 429 -4.77 -9.17 11.36
C HIS A 429 -3.55 -10.10 11.36
N LEU A 430 -2.37 -9.50 11.11
CA LEU A 430 -1.09 -10.13 11.31
C LEU A 430 -0.55 -9.73 12.70
N ASP A 431 -0.11 -10.68 13.51
CA ASP A 431 0.54 -10.43 14.81
C ASP A 431 1.97 -9.89 14.61
N SER A 432 2.06 -8.75 13.96
CA SER A 432 3.30 -8.07 13.66
C SER A 432 3.12 -6.56 13.65
N ILE A 433 4.22 -5.83 13.81
CA ILE A 433 4.19 -4.37 13.94
C ILE A 433 5.13 -3.75 12.90
N SER A 434 4.64 -2.69 12.26
CA SER A 434 5.46 -1.77 11.48
C SER A 434 5.58 -0.44 12.22
N VAL A 435 6.79 0.06 12.39
CA VAL A 435 7.06 1.32 13.08
C VAL A 435 7.23 2.42 12.05
N ARG A 436 6.55 3.55 12.23
CA ARG A 436 6.65 4.72 11.35
C ARG A 436 7.60 5.75 11.97
N ALA A 437 8.64 6.11 11.23
CA ALA A 437 9.70 6.99 11.71
C ALA A 437 9.37 8.50 11.59
N GLU A 438 8.52 8.90 10.63
CA GLU A 438 8.17 10.31 10.43
C GLU A 438 6.89 10.72 11.16
N ASP A 439 7.00 11.85 11.88
CA ASP A 439 5.85 12.59 12.37
C ASP A 439 5.19 13.35 11.20
N PRO A 440 3.91 13.10 10.90
CA PRO A 440 3.26 13.73 9.75
C PRO A 440 3.15 15.26 9.85
N GLY A 441 3.28 15.86 11.03
CA GLY A 441 3.03 17.28 11.26
C GLY A 441 1.60 17.69 10.89
N LEU A 442 1.19 18.90 11.33
CA LEU A 442 -0.19 19.39 11.16
C LEU A 442 -0.69 19.38 9.71
N VAL A 443 0.11 19.94 8.80
CA VAL A 443 -0.33 20.15 7.40
C VAL A 443 -0.47 18.82 6.68
N ARG A 444 0.54 17.93 6.77
CA ARG A 444 0.49 16.62 6.13
C ARG A 444 -0.64 15.75 6.67
N TRP A 445 -0.85 15.78 7.99
CA TRP A 445 -1.94 15.04 8.63
C TRP A 445 -3.31 15.54 8.14
N THR A 446 -3.54 16.87 8.15
CA THR A 446 -4.82 17.46 7.72
C THR A 446 -5.10 17.19 6.24
N ASP A 447 -4.08 17.28 5.38
CA ASP A 447 -4.19 16.96 3.95
C ASP A 447 -4.50 15.47 3.72
N ALA A 448 -3.84 14.58 4.42
CA ALA A 448 -4.10 13.15 4.33
C ALA A 448 -5.54 12.81 4.74
N ARG A 449 -6.00 13.39 5.86
CA ARG A 449 -7.37 13.22 6.36
C ARG A 449 -8.41 13.82 5.42
N ALA A 450 -8.16 15.01 4.84
CA ALA A 450 -9.05 15.62 3.86
C ALA A 450 -9.18 14.75 2.60
N ARG A 451 -8.08 14.21 2.08
CA ARG A 451 -8.12 13.26 0.94
C ARG A 451 -8.91 12.00 1.27
N ALA A 452 -8.74 11.45 2.47
CA ALA A 452 -9.51 10.30 2.93
C ALA A 452 -11.02 10.59 2.93
N ASN A 453 -11.43 11.73 3.48
CA ASN A 453 -12.82 12.14 3.51
C ASN A 453 -13.40 12.41 2.10
N VAL A 454 -12.60 12.97 1.17
CA VAL A 454 -13.01 13.12 -0.26
C VAL A 454 -13.34 11.76 -0.86
N ARG A 455 -12.48 10.74 -0.64
CA ARG A 455 -12.71 9.38 -1.15
C ARG A 455 -13.96 8.77 -0.55
N ALA A 456 -14.13 8.85 0.78
CA ALA A 456 -15.30 8.33 1.48
C ALA A 456 -16.61 8.96 0.97
N MET A 457 -16.66 10.29 0.82
CA MET A 457 -17.81 11.01 0.31
C MET A 457 -18.13 10.62 -1.14
N ARG A 458 -17.13 10.54 -2.01
CA ARG A 458 -17.33 10.16 -3.42
C ARG A 458 -17.73 8.72 -3.56
N GLY A 459 -17.09 7.81 -2.83
CA GLY A 459 -17.44 6.40 -2.84
C GLY A 459 -18.88 6.14 -2.36
N ALA A 460 -19.41 6.99 -1.46
CA ALA A 460 -20.80 6.92 -1.06
C ALA A 460 -21.79 7.31 -2.17
N PHE A 461 -21.37 8.19 -3.11
CA PHE A 461 -22.22 8.68 -4.21
C PHE A 461 -21.95 7.99 -5.56
N SER A 462 -21.02 7.04 -5.64
CA SER A 462 -20.67 6.37 -6.91
C SER A 462 -21.71 5.39 -7.46
N GLY A 463 -22.80 5.15 -6.73
CA GLY A 463 -23.90 4.28 -7.12
C GLY A 463 -23.66 2.80 -6.80
N GLY A 464 -24.75 2.04 -6.65
CA GLY A 464 -24.69 0.58 -6.43
C GLY A 464 -24.52 0.13 -4.97
N LEU A 465 -24.25 1.02 -4.04
CA LEU A 465 -24.13 0.67 -2.63
C LEU A 465 -25.52 0.62 -1.94
N PRO A 466 -25.74 -0.33 -1.00
CA PRO A 466 -26.95 -0.32 -0.19
C PRO A 466 -27.00 0.92 0.71
N ALA A 467 -28.20 1.41 1.02
CA ALA A 467 -28.39 2.64 1.79
C ALA A 467 -27.69 2.60 3.17
N SER A 468 -27.61 1.44 3.80
CA SER A 468 -26.88 1.24 5.07
C SER A 468 -25.40 1.52 4.94
N GLU A 469 -24.78 1.11 3.83
CA GLU A 469 -23.36 1.34 3.56
C GLU A 469 -23.09 2.81 3.23
N VAL A 470 -23.96 3.44 2.43
CA VAL A 470 -23.90 4.89 2.17
C VAL A 470 -23.99 5.67 3.47
N ALA A 471 -24.99 5.35 4.33
CA ALA A 471 -25.16 5.99 5.62
C ALA A 471 -23.90 5.82 6.48
N ARG A 472 -23.34 4.64 6.55
CA ARG A 472 -22.13 4.33 7.31
C ARG A 472 -20.91 5.16 6.83
N ARG A 473 -20.68 5.26 5.51
CA ARG A 473 -19.57 6.05 4.93
C ARG A 473 -19.72 7.55 5.15
N LEU A 474 -20.95 8.05 5.20
CA LEU A 474 -21.22 9.48 5.37
C LEU A 474 -21.35 9.91 6.82
N LEU A 475 -21.68 9.00 7.73
CA LEU A 475 -22.01 9.36 9.13
C LEU A 475 -20.79 9.93 9.87
N THR A 476 -19.61 9.37 9.70
CA THR A 476 -18.38 9.90 10.31
C THR A 476 -17.99 11.28 9.76
N PRO A 477 -17.95 11.52 8.44
CA PRO A 477 -17.79 12.87 7.92
C PRO A 477 -18.89 13.83 8.40
N ALA A 478 -20.15 13.40 8.41
CA ALA A 478 -21.27 14.22 8.88
C ALA A 478 -21.11 14.63 10.35
N MET A 479 -20.64 13.74 11.21
CA MET A 479 -20.32 14.03 12.60
C MET A 479 -19.30 15.17 12.73
N PHE A 480 -18.20 15.10 11.97
CA PHE A 480 -17.17 16.15 12.01
C PHE A 480 -17.60 17.45 11.33
N LEU A 481 -18.53 17.42 10.38
CA LEU A 481 -19.16 18.64 9.85
C LEU A 481 -20.08 19.29 10.88
N ALA A 482 -20.81 18.49 11.66
CA ALA A 482 -21.72 18.95 12.69
C ALA A 482 -20.98 19.50 13.95
N TYR A 483 -19.85 18.91 14.31
CA TYR A 483 -19.11 19.20 15.55
C TYR A 483 -18.89 20.71 15.83
N PRO A 484 -18.31 21.52 14.93
CA PRO A 484 -18.10 22.94 15.20
C PRO A 484 -19.42 23.72 15.31
N VAL A 485 -20.44 23.35 14.55
CA VAL A 485 -21.75 24.01 14.59
C VAL A 485 -22.44 23.75 15.92
N THR A 486 -22.39 22.51 16.40
CA THR A 486 -22.95 22.11 17.70
C THR A 486 -22.27 22.85 18.85
N ILE A 487 -20.93 22.83 18.91
CA ILE A 487 -20.16 23.45 20.00
C ILE A 487 -20.29 24.97 19.98
N VAL A 488 -20.01 25.60 18.82
CA VAL A 488 -20.07 27.06 18.70
C VAL A 488 -21.50 27.57 18.86
N GLY A 489 -22.48 26.87 18.28
CA GLY A 489 -23.90 27.23 18.42
C GLY A 489 -24.41 27.15 19.87
N ALA A 490 -24.03 26.09 20.61
CA ALA A 490 -24.37 25.93 22.03
C ALA A 490 -23.73 27.03 22.88
N LEU A 491 -22.44 27.38 22.62
CA LEU A 491 -21.78 28.50 23.32
C LEU A 491 -22.44 29.84 23.02
N LEU A 492 -22.80 30.12 21.77
CA LEU A 492 -23.51 31.32 21.37
C LEU A 492 -24.91 31.38 22.02
N ALA A 493 -25.62 30.27 22.09
CA ALA A 493 -26.89 30.18 22.77
C ALA A 493 -26.74 30.49 24.28
N ALA A 494 -25.70 29.95 24.93
CA ALA A 494 -25.38 30.24 26.32
C ALA A 494 -25.11 31.73 26.58
N VAL A 495 -24.35 32.38 25.72
CA VAL A 495 -23.98 33.80 25.87
C VAL A 495 -25.13 34.75 25.54
N ARG A 496 -26.03 34.39 24.60
CA ARG A 496 -27.13 35.24 24.13
C ARG A 496 -28.44 35.00 24.88
N GLY A 497 -28.47 34.06 25.81
CA GLY A 497 -29.68 33.64 26.53
C GLY A 497 -30.17 34.63 27.60
N GLU A 498 -30.43 35.89 27.22
CA GLU A 498 -31.02 36.89 28.08
C GLU A 498 -32.49 37.15 27.69
N GLY A 499 -33.36 37.40 28.65
CA GLY A 499 -34.75 37.74 28.41
C GLY A 499 -35.74 36.58 28.32
N GLU A 500 -36.86 36.77 27.58
CA GLU A 500 -37.97 35.77 27.49
C GLU A 500 -37.56 34.43 26.86
N HIS A 501 -36.49 34.39 26.05
CA HIS A 501 -35.95 33.19 25.41
C HIS A 501 -34.86 32.48 26.22
N SER A 502 -34.53 32.98 27.42
CA SER A 502 -33.43 32.50 28.25
C SER A 502 -33.54 31.00 28.59
N ARG A 503 -34.74 30.51 28.89
CA ARG A 503 -34.96 29.10 29.27
C ARG A 503 -34.73 28.14 28.11
N LEU A 504 -35.11 28.49 26.87
CA LEU A 504 -34.86 27.63 25.69
C LEU A 504 -33.39 27.64 25.34
N ALA A 505 -32.78 28.80 25.32
CA ALA A 505 -31.35 28.97 25.04
C ALA A 505 -30.49 28.22 26.06
N GLU A 506 -30.81 28.35 27.34
CA GLU A 506 -30.12 27.67 28.42
C GLU A 506 -30.24 26.14 28.26
N ARG A 507 -31.44 25.61 27.99
CA ARG A 507 -31.65 24.17 27.77
C ARG A 507 -30.88 23.65 26.58
N VAL A 508 -30.86 24.38 25.46
CA VAL A 508 -30.14 24.01 24.26
C VAL A 508 -28.62 24.06 24.49
N ALA A 509 -28.14 25.07 25.22
CA ALA A 509 -26.73 25.18 25.58
C ALA A 509 -26.29 23.99 26.48
N TRP A 510 -27.07 23.69 27.51
CA TRP A 510 -26.80 22.55 28.40
C TRP A 510 -26.89 21.20 27.68
N LEU A 511 -27.87 21.05 26.76
CA LEU A 511 -27.96 19.86 25.93
C LEU A 511 -26.68 19.66 25.09
N GLY A 512 -26.27 20.67 24.34
CA GLY A 512 -25.08 20.58 23.50
C GLY A 512 -23.77 20.36 24.29
N ILE A 513 -23.64 21.01 25.47
CA ILE A 513 -22.49 20.80 26.34
C ILE A 513 -22.51 19.38 26.95
N GLY A 514 -23.69 18.93 27.40
CA GLY A 514 -23.85 17.58 27.95
C GLY A 514 -23.54 16.48 26.93
N GLU A 515 -24.05 16.63 25.72
CA GLU A 515 -23.75 15.71 24.62
C GLU A 515 -22.24 15.65 24.28
N ALA A 516 -21.62 16.81 24.14
CA ALA A 516 -20.18 16.88 23.87
C ALA A 516 -19.37 16.24 25.02
N ALA A 517 -19.79 16.43 26.27
CA ALA A 517 -19.11 15.82 27.41
C ALA A 517 -19.28 14.29 27.46
N ILE A 518 -20.49 13.79 27.18
CA ILE A 518 -20.76 12.33 27.14
C ILE A 518 -19.96 11.66 26.05
N VAL A 519 -19.99 12.22 24.84
CA VAL A 519 -19.27 11.66 23.69
C VAL A 519 -17.76 11.72 23.90
N LEU A 520 -17.26 12.83 24.42
CA LEU A 520 -15.86 12.97 24.79
C LEU A 520 -15.46 11.93 25.84
N GLY A 521 -16.26 11.78 26.89
CA GLY A 521 -16.02 10.77 27.92
C GLY A 521 -15.97 9.35 27.38
N MET A 522 -16.87 9.01 26.46
CA MET A 522 -16.86 7.71 25.78
C MET A 522 -15.63 7.54 24.89
N ALA A 523 -15.28 8.54 24.09
CA ALA A 523 -14.12 8.50 23.23
C ALA A 523 -12.82 8.38 24.04
N VAL A 524 -12.69 9.12 25.13
CA VAL A 524 -11.56 9.03 26.08
C VAL A 524 -11.49 7.63 26.70
N LEU A 525 -12.62 7.08 27.12
CA LEU A 525 -12.66 5.74 27.72
C LEU A 525 -12.22 4.67 26.73
N VAL A 526 -12.76 4.69 25.51
CA VAL A 526 -12.41 3.73 24.46
C VAL A 526 -10.94 3.85 24.08
N ALA A 527 -10.45 5.07 23.85
CA ALA A 527 -9.05 5.29 23.52
C ALA A 527 -8.11 4.86 24.66
N ALA A 528 -8.44 5.19 25.91
CA ALA A 528 -7.64 4.81 27.07
C ALA A 528 -7.57 3.28 27.23
N VAL A 529 -8.68 2.57 27.09
CA VAL A 529 -8.71 1.12 27.22
C VAL A 529 -7.98 0.46 26.07
N SER A 530 -8.20 0.90 24.82
CA SER A 530 -7.54 0.33 23.63
C SER A 530 -6.02 0.52 23.61
N LEU A 531 -5.51 1.60 24.22
CA LEU A 531 -4.09 1.90 24.28
C LEU A 531 -3.43 1.54 25.62
N PHE A 532 -4.21 1.12 26.63
CA PHE A 532 -3.71 0.92 27.98
C PHE A 532 -2.59 -0.12 28.04
N ASP A 533 -2.73 -1.23 27.34
CA ASP A 533 -1.72 -2.29 27.29
C ASP A 533 -0.39 -1.84 26.66
N GLN A 534 -0.44 -0.79 25.81
CA GLN A 534 0.71 -0.27 25.11
C GLN A 534 1.40 0.89 25.84
N ARG A 535 0.62 1.80 26.45
CA ARG A 535 1.11 3.06 27.03
C ARG A 535 0.75 3.26 28.50
N GLY A 536 -0.03 2.35 29.10
CA GLY A 536 -0.50 2.48 30.48
C GLY A 536 -1.38 3.74 30.65
N TRP A 537 -1.35 4.34 31.83
CA TRP A 537 -2.18 5.50 32.18
C TRP A 537 -1.92 6.78 31.33
N ARG A 538 -0.78 6.86 30.61
CA ARG A 538 -0.48 7.98 29.70
C ARG A 538 -1.48 8.05 28.56
N ALA A 539 -2.06 6.94 28.10
CA ALA A 539 -3.09 6.91 27.08
C ALA A 539 -4.32 7.73 27.45
N ALA A 540 -4.71 7.73 28.74
CA ALA A 540 -5.82 8.53 29.22
C ALA A 540 -5.57 10.05 29.10
N PHE A 541 -4.32 10.50 29.34
CA PHE A 541 -3.95 11.90 29.14
C PHE A 541 -3.94 12.31 27.67
N ASP A 542 -3.43 11.44 26.80
CA ASP A 542 -3.44 11.71 25.36
C ASP A 542 -4.89 11.83 24.85
N ALA A 543 -5.80 11.00 25.37
CA ALA A 543 -7.21 11.05 25.03
C ALA A 543 -7.92 12.36 25.45
N LEU A 544 -7.42 13.08 26.46
CA LEU A 544 -7.94 14.41 26.84
C LEU A 544 -7.73 15.47 25.75
N ALA A 545 -6.81 15.26 24.82
CA ALA A 545 -6.59 16.14 23.67
C ALA A 545 -7.59 15.92 22.52
N LEU A 546 -8.46 14.90 22.60
CA LEU A 546 -9.45 14.55 21.56
C LEU A 546 -10.33 15.72 21.10
N PRO A 547 -10.84 16.64 21.98
CA PRO A 547 -11.65 17.75 21.51
C PRO A 547 -10.92 18.65 20.52
N ALA A 548 -9.66 18.98 20.80
CA ALA A 548 -8.83 19.78 19.90
C ALA A 548 -8.53 19.00 18.59
N HIS A 549 -8.28 17.71 18.72
CA HIS A 549 -8.05 16.84 17.58
C HIS A 549 -9.30 16.72 16.69
N TRP A 550 -10.49 16.62 17.28
CA TRP A 550 -11.76 16.62 16.54
C TRP A 550 -12.03 17.93 15.82
N ALA A 551 -11.58 19.07 16.36
CA ALA A 551 -11.64 20.33 15.65
C ALA A 551 -10.78 20.29 14.36
N LEU A 552 -9.61 19.63 14.40
CA LEU A 552 -8.77 19.41 13.21
C LEU A 552 -9.43 18.46 12.20
N HIS A 553 -10.08 17.38 12.67
CA HIS A 553 -10.90 16.53 11.81
C HIS A 553 -12.02 17.31 11.14
N SER A 554 -12.67 18.23 11.86
CA SER A 554 -13.70 19.08 11.29
C SER A 554 -13.14 19.96 10.17
N VAL A 555 -12.00 20.61 10.37
CA VAL A 555 -11.33 21.40 9.32
C VAL A 555 -11.06 20.53 8.10
N ALA A 556 -10.45 19.34 8.29
CA ALA A 556 -10.16 18.42 7.19
C ALA A 556 -11.43 17.97 6.45
N THR A 557 -12.54 17.77 7.16
CA THR A 557 -13.81 17.33 6.58
C THR A 557 -14.50 18.45 5.80
N TRP A 558 -14.48 19.69 6.31
CA TRP A 558 -14.99 20.86 5.58
C TRP A 558 -14.16 21.15 4.32
N VAL A 559 -12.84 21.01 4.40
CA VAL A 559 -11.95 21.10 3.22
C VAL A 559 -12.31 20.04 2.19
N ALA A 560 -12.56 18.80 2.63
CA ALA A 560 -12.98 17.70 1.76
C ALA A 560 -14.33 17.99 1.08
N LEU A 561 -15.32 18.47 1.83
CA LEU A 561 -16.63 18.82 1.29
C LEU A 561 -16.53 19.90 0.20
N LEU A 562 -15.78 20.97 0.47
CA LEU A 562 -15.55 22.02 -0.52
C LEU A 562 -14.81 21.50 -1.76
N ALA A 563 -13.83 20.61 -1.56
CA ALA A 563 -13.11 19.99 -2.66
C ALA A 563 -14.02 19.10 -3.51
N VAL A 564 -14.99 18.40 -2.91
CA VAL A 564 -15.98 17.59 -3.64
C VAL A 564 -16.96 18.48 -4.42
N LEU A 565 -17.37 19.60 -3.83
CA LEU A 565 -18.33 20.54 -4.45
C LEU A 565 -17.72 21.43 -5.54
N THR A 566 -16.40 21.63 -5.52
CA THR A 566 -15.72 22.44 -6.56
C THR A 566 -15.32 21.54 -7.74
N PRO A 567 -15.91 21.74 -8.93
CA PRO A 567 -15.56 20.94 -10.09
C PRO A 567 -14.08 21.15 -10.47
N SER A 568 -13.33 20.08 -10.64
CA SER A 568 -11.99 20.14 -11.21
C SER A 568 -12.12 20.61 -12.67
N ARG A 569 -11.65 21.82 -13.00
CA ARG A 569 -11.48 22.21 -14.40
C ARG A 569 -10.57 21.16 -15.07
N ARG A 570 -11.10 20.47 -16.08
CA ARG A 570 -10.31 19.57 -16.93
C ARG A 570 -9.13 20.37 -17.47
N SER A 571 -7.91 19.92 -17.27
CA SER A 571 -6.70 20.49 -17.85
C SER A 571 -6.57 20.14 -19.35
N GLY A 572 -7.69 20.15 -20.08
CA GLY A 572 -7.80 19.75 -21.48
C GLY A 572 -8.09 20.90 -22.45
N ASP A 573 -8.26 22.15 -21.96
CA ASP A 573 -8.52 23.30 -22.82
C ASP A 573 -7.32 24.27 -22.86
N ARG A 574 -6.15 23.75 -23.19
CA ARG A 574 -5.07 24.56 -23.82
C ARG A 574 -4.50 23.70 -24.95
N ALA A 575 -5.15 23.84 -26.12
CA ALA A 575 -4.52 23.57 -27.40
C ALA A 575 -3.50 24.64 -27.73
#